data_f9f2c03f2cd4d60135a9ea579e8014ed
#
_entry.id   f9f2c03f2cd4d60135a9ea579e8014ed
#
_cell.length_a   1.000
_cell.length_b   1.000
_cell.length_c   1.000
_cell.angle_alpha   90.00
_cell.angle_beta   90.00
_cell.angle_gamma   90.00
#
_symmetry.space_group_name_H-M   'P 1'
#
loop_
_entity.id
_entity.type
_entity.pdbx_description
1 polymer ?
#
loop_
_entity_poly.entity_id
_entity_poly.type
_entity_poly.pdbx_seq_one_letter_code
_entity_poly.pdbx_strand_id
1 'polypeptide(L)'
;MKYHHGNLKENLIQQAVLACEESGWENISLRNLAKQLNVSQTAPYRHFETKEDLLAEVAAKGFEKMNADMNKTSNFLASGLAYCDFALKYQNTYDLMTGNSLGSFTQYPALLDQAQSAFITLENNLEAHLINLGHSDLPKDIIEEKALSVWAFMHGIVGILRKTETASEDAPASEGPMKIMNNLSKNWDEFIEKSIKNILSI
;
A
#
# COMPACT_ATOMS: atom_id res chain seq x y z
N MET A 1 -14.02 10.63 -29.51
CA MET A 1 -13.96 11.52 -28.32
C MET A 1 -12.89 12.57 -28.56
N LYS A 2 -13.23 13.87 -28.49
CA LYS A 2 -12.23 14.95 -28.59
C LYS A 2 -11.40 14.95 -27.30
N TYR A 3 -10.13 14.63 -27.40
CA TYR A 3 -9.18 14.71 -26.30
C TYR A 3 -9.01 16.19 -25.91
N HIS A 4 -9.38 16.54 -24.67
CA HIS A 4 -9.04 17.82 -24.09
C HIS A 4 -7.56 17.82 -23.72
N HIS A 5 -6.73 18.56 -24.46
CA HIS A 5 -5.29 18.73 -24.22
C HIS A 5 -4.93 19.30 -22.84
N GLY A 6 -5.93 19.66 -22.01
CA GLY A 6 -5.74 20.28 -20.69
C GLY A 6 -5.44 19.32 -19.53
N ASN A 7 -5.47 17.99 -19.74
CA ASN A 7 -5.32 17.03 -18.62
C ASN A 7 -4.42 15.82 -18.94
N LEU A 8 -3.39 16.03 -19.80
CA LEU A 8 -2.52 14.93 -20.24
C LEU A 8 -1.75 14.30 -19.06
N LYS A 9 -1.28 15.12 -18.11
CA LYS A 9 -0.57 14.62 -16.92
C LYS A 9 -1.43 13.60 -16.15
N GLU A 10 -2.66 13.98 -15.83
CA GLU A 10 -3.58 13.11 -15.07
C GLU A 10 -3.95 11.84 -15.86
N ASN A 11 -4.20 11.96 -17.17
CA ASN A 11 -4.50 10.81 -18.01
C ASN A 11 -3.31 9.84 -18.09
N LEU A 12 -2.07 10.35 -18.12
CA LEU A 12 -0.87 9.51 -18.07
C LEU A 12 -0.76 8.76 -16.74
N ILE A 13 -1.02 9.44 -15.62
CA ILE A 13 -1.02 8.81 -14.28
C ILE A 13 -2.10 7.72 -14.22
N GLN A 14 -3.34 8.04 -14.63
CA GLN A 14 -4.44 7.05 -14.60
C GLN A 14 -4.15 5.82 -15.45
N GLN A 15 -3.63 6.00 -16.68
CA GLN A 15 -3.24 4.87 -17.52
C GLN A 15 -2.04 4.10 -16.94
N ALA A 16 -1.09 4.77 -16.29
CA ALA A 16 0.02 4.13 -15.64
C ALA A 16 -0.42 3.30 -14.41
N VAL A 17 -1.39 3.79 -13.62
CA VAL A 17 -1.98 3.02 -12.50
C VAL A 17 -2.61 1.73 -13.01
N LEU A 18 -3.41 1.79 -14.09
CA LEU A 18 -4.01 0.59 -14.70
C LEU A 18 -2.94 -0.37 -15.23
N ALA A 19 -1.97 0.14 -15.98
CA ALA A 19 -0.89 -0.66 -16.53
C ALA A 19 0.00 -1.30 -15.44
N CYS A 20 0.16 -0.63 -14.30
CA CYS A 20 0.89 -1.17 -13.14
C CYS A 20 0.24 -2.47 -12.65
N GLU A 21 -1.08 -2.48 -12.45
CA GLU A 21 -1.79 -3.67 -12.00
C GLU A 21 -1.86 -4.78 -13.06
N GLU A 22 -1.98 -4.42 -14.33
CA GLU A 22 -2.10 -5.41 -15.41
C GLU A 22 -0.78 -6.13 -15.72
N SER A 23 0.35 -5.42 -15.66
CA SER A 23 1.61 -5.94 -16.20
C SER A 23 2.86 -5.68 -15.33
N GLY A 24 2.69 -5.07 -14.16
CA GLY A 24 3.78 -4.66 -13.29
C GLY A 24 4.38 -3.31 -13.69
N TRP A 25 4.87 -2.60 -12.70
CA TRP A 25 5.47 -1.26 -12.86
C TRP A 25 6.75 -1.29 -13.71
N GLU A 26 7.48 -2.41 -13.75
CA GLU A 26 8.68 -2.59 -14.58
C GLU A 26 8.37 -2.43 -16.07
N ASN A 27 7.20 -2.87 -16.50
CA ASN A 27 6.77 -2.89 -17.90
C ASN A 27 6.14 -1.57 -18.36
N ILE A 28 5.95 -0.59 -17.48
CA ILE A 28 5.42 0.72 -17.85
C ILE A 28 6.43 1.47 -18.72
N SER A 29 5.93 2.07 -19.81
CA SER A 29 6.72 2.90 -20.73
C SER A 29 5.95 4.15 -21.11
N LEU A 30 6.57 5.33 -20.91
CA LEU A 30 6.03 6.63 -21.34
C LEU A 30 5.62 6.65 -22.82
N ARG A 31 6.39 5.97 -23.68
CA ARG A 31 6.09 5.86 -25.12
C ARG A 31 4.85 5.02 -25.39
N ASN A 32 4.68 3.90 -24.67
CA ASN A 32 3.50 3.06 -24.82
C ASN A 32 2.25 3.77 -24.33
N LEU A 33 2.33 4.48 -23.21
CA LEU A 33 1.22 5.29 -22.68
C LEU A 33 0.85 6.41 -23.65
N ALA A 34 1.83 7.10 -24.26
CA ALA A 34 1.57 8.10 -25.30
C ALA A 34 0.78 7.52 -26.47
N LYS A 35 1.15 6.31 -26.93
CA LYS A 35 0.43 5.60 -28.00
C LYS A 35 -1.00 5.25 -27.60
N GLN A 36 -1.23 4.74 -26.39
CA GLN A 36 -2.56 4.42 -25.87
C GLN A 36 -3.45 5.67 -25.77
N LEU A 37 -2.86 6.81 -25.40
CA LEU A 37 -3.55 8.11 -25.30
C LEU A 37 -3.66 8.88 -26.63
N ASN A 38 -3.17 8.30 -27.75
CA ASN A 38 -3.17 8.92 -29.07
C ASN A 38 -2.47 10.32 -29.10
N VAL A 39 -1.37 10.47 -28.36
CA VAL A 39 -0.52 11.66 -28.36
C VAL A 39 0.85 11.35 -28.94
N SER A 40 1.63 12.42 -29.25
CA SER A 40 3.00 12.24 -29.72
C SER A 40 3.87 11.55 -28.66
N GLN A 41 4.84 10.73 -29.07
CA GLN A 41 5.73 10.03 -28.15
C GLN A 41 6.58 10.96 -27.26
N THR A 42 6.70 12.23 -27.66
CA THR A 42 7.41 13.28 -26.90
C THR A 42 6.51 14.03 -25.93
N ALA A 43 5.18 13.92 -26.04
CA ALA A 43 4.25 14.66 -25.20
C ALA A 43 4.36 14.32 -23.70
N PRO A 44 4.53 13.04 -23.27
CA PRO A 44 4.70 12.69 -21.85
C PRO A 44 5.91 13.35 -21.20
N TYR A 45 7.01 13.53 -21.93
CA TYR A 45 8.24 14.12 -21.41
C TYR A 45 8.15 15.63 -21.10
N ARG A 46 7.03 16.26 -21.40
CA ARG A 46 6.71 17.62 -20.93
C ARG A 46 6.19 17.63 -19.49
N HIS A 47 5.81 16.46 -18.95
CA HIS A 47 5.22 16.30 -17.63
C HIS A 47 6.09 15.42 -16.72
N PHE A 48 6.84 14.48 -17.28
CA PHE A 48 7.69 13.53 -16.58
C PHE A 48 9.04 13.44 -17.31
N GLU A 49 10.11 13.86 -16.67
CA GLU A 49 11.46 13.79 -17.25
C GLU A 49 11.91 12.33 -17.40
N THR A 50 11.56 11.52 -16.39
CA THR A 50 11.94 10.11 -16.29
C THR A 50 10.69 9.22 -16.13
N LYS A 51 10.89 7.91 -16.27
CA LYS A 51 9.88 6.89 -15.91
C LYS A 51 9.61 6.93 -14.41
N GLU A 52 10.64 7.12 -13.62
CA GLU A 52 10.59 7.16 -12.16
C GLU A 52 9.70 8.29 -11.65
N ASP A 53 9.69 9.46 -12.31
CA ASP A 53 8.78 10.57 -11.97
C ASP A 53 7.32 10.15 -12.13
N LEU A 54 6.98 9.43 -13.20
CA LEU A 54 5.64 8.90 -13.40
C LEU A 54 5.31 7.81 -12.38
N LEU A 55 6.25 6.89 -12.11
CA LEU A 55 6.05 5.82 -11.13
C LEU A 55 5.87 6.36 -9.71
N ALA A 56 6.52 7.46 -9.36
CA ALA A 56 6.32 8.14 -8.08
C ALA A 56 4.88 8.68 -7.93
N GLU A 57 4.29 9.22 -9.01
CA GLU A 57 2.86 9.60 -9.00
C GLU A 57 1.93 8.36 -8.90
N VAL A 58 2.28 7.24 -9.53
CA VAL A 58 1.53 5.97 -9.39
C VAL A 58 1.57 5.50 -7.94
N ALA A 59 2.74 5.50 -7.30
CA ALA A 59 2.90 5.14 -5.90
C ALA A 59 2.14 6.10 -4.96
N ALA A 60 2.17 7.40 -5.24
CA ALA A 60 1.39 8.41 -4.50
C ALA A 60 -0.12 8.12 -4.58
N LYS A 61 -0.64 7.76 -5.77
CA LYS A 61 -2.04 7.31 -5.94
C LYS A 61 -2.36 6.02 -5.20
N GLY A 62 -1.39 5.12 -5.08
CA GLY A 62 -1.49 3.92 -4.25
C GLY A 62 -1.69 4.26 -2.78
N PHE A 63 -0.85 5.13 -2.20
CA PHE A 63 -0.97 5.60 -0.82
C PHE A 63 -2.30 6.34 -0.58
N GLU A 64 -2.68 7.26 -1.49
CA GLU A 64 -3.96 7.97 -1.43
C GLU A 64 -5.15 6.99 -1.34
N LYS A 65 -5.17 5.97 -2.21
CA LYS A 65 -6.23 4.96 -2.24
C LYS A 65 -6.22 4.09 -0.98
N MET A 66 -5.06 3.58 -0.58
CA MET A 66 -4.91 2.76 0.63
C MET A 66 -5.41 3.52 1.86
N ASN A 67 -4.99 4.77 2.01
CA ASN A 67 -5.41 5.65 3.11
C ASN A 67 -6.93 5.89 3.08
N ALA A 68 -7.51 6.14 1.90
CA ALA A 68 -8.94 6.30 1.76
C ALA A 68 -9.74 5.03 2.12
N ASP A 69 -9.22 3.84 1.80
CA ASP A 69 -9.88 2.57 2.14
C ASP A 69 -9.79 2.29 3.65
N MET A 70 -8.65 2.55 4.29
CA MET A 70 -8.49 2.46 5.75
C MET A 70 -9.41 3.43 6.50
N ASN A 71 -9.57 4.66 6.03
CA ASN A 71 -10.42 5.68 6.65
C ASN A 71 -11.93 5.42 6.52
N LYS A 72 -12.36 4.51 5.63
CA LYS A 72 -13.77 4.10 5.53
C LYS A 72 -14.18 3.09 6.59
N THR A 73 -13.22 2.55 7.33
CA THR A 73 -13.48 1.50 8.32
C THR A 73 -14.02 2.07 9.62
N SER A 74 -14.70 1.23 10.40
CA SER A 74 -15.37 1.65 11.63
C SER A 74 -14.47 1.71 12.86
N ASN A 75 -13.29 1.09 12.80
CA ASN A 75 -12.36 1.01 13.93
C ASN A 75 -10.94 0.69 13.47
N PHE A 76 -9.98 0.84 14.40
CA PHE A 76 -8.55 0.64 14.16
C PHE A 76 -8.21 -0.77 13.63
N LEU A 77 -8.81 -1.82 14.20
CA LEU A 77 -8.54 -3.20 13.77
C LEU A 77 -9.03 -3.45 12.35
N ALA A 78 -10.23 -2.96 12.02
CA ALA A 78 -10.77 -3.03 10.66
C ALA A 78 -9.91 -2.25 9.66
N SER A 79 -9.26 -1.14 10.06
CA SER A 79 -8.33 -0.42 9.20
C SER A 79 -7.08 -1.24 8.88
N GLY A 80 -6.60 -2.06 9.82
CA GLY A 80 -5.52 -3.02 9.58
C GLY A 80 -5.91 -4.08 8.53
N LEU A 81 -7.12 -4.63 8.61
CA LEU A 81 -7.62 -5.55 7.58
C LEU A 81 -7.71 -4.89 6.21
N ALA A 82 -8.23 -3.64 6.14
CA ALA A 82 -8.30 -2.89 4.88
C ALA A 82 -6.91 -2.63 4.26
N TYR A 83 -5.86 -2.44 5.09
CA TYR A 83 -4.47 -2.38 4.63
C TYR A 83 -4.05 -3.68 3.94
N CYS A 84 -4.32 -4.84 4.56
CA CYS A 84 -4.00 -6.14 3.97
C CYS A 84 -4.79 -6.39 2.68
N ASP A 85 -6.09 -6.09 2.67
CA ASP A 85 -6.94 -6.23 1.49
C ASP A 85 -6.42 -5.39 0.32
N PHE A 86 -5.99 -4.15 0.60
CA PHE A 86 -5.34 -3.31 -0.41
C PHE A 86 -4.07 -3.97 -0.96
N ALA A 87 -3.18 -4.43 -0.07
CA ALA A 87 -1.89 -5.00 -0.44
C ALA A 87 -2.02 -6.32 -1.23
N LEU A 88 -3.03 -7.13 -0.93
CA LEU A 88 -3.34 -8.36 -1.65
C LEU A 88 -4.00 -8.08 -3.00
N LYS A 89 -4.89 -7.10 -3.06
CA LYS A 89 -5.63 -6.74 -4.27
C LYS A 89 -4.78 -5.98 -5.28
N TYR A 90 -3.92 -5.06 -4.82
CA TYR A 90 -3.11 -4.16 -5.65
C TYR A 90 -1.63 -4.46 -5.48
N GLN A 91 -1.25 -5.73 -5.74
CA GLN A 91 0.09 -6.26 -5.42
C GLN A 91 1.21 -5.48 -6.10
N ASN A 92 1.06 -5.16 -7.40
CA ASN A 92 2.09 -4.46 -8.15
C ASN A 92 2.26 -3.00 -7.68
N THR A 93 1.16 -2.32 -7.37
CA THR A 93 1.20 -0.96 -6.78
C THR A 93 1.79 -1.00 -5.37
N TYR A 94 1.41 -1.99 -4.55
CA TYR A 94 1.95 -2.15 -3.20
C TYR A 94 3.48 -2.39 -3.22
N ASP A 95 3.98 -3.22 -4.15
CA ASP A 95 5.42 -3.45 -4.33
C ASP A 95 6.16 -2.18 -4.76
N LEU A 96 5.55 -1.36 -5.63
CA LEU A 96 6.10 -0.07 -6.02
C LEU A 96 6.14 0.92 -4.84
N MET A 97 5.09 0.95 -3.99
CA MET A 97 4.99 1.82 -2.81
C MET A 97 5.99 1.47 -1.71
N THR A 98 6.26 0.18 -1.50
CA THR A 98 7.01 -0.31 -0.32
C THR A 98 8.37 -0.88 -0.65
N GLY A 99 8.66 -1.08 -1.94
CA GLY A 99 9.96 -1.56 -2.44
C GLY A 99 10.99 -0.43 -2.57
N ASN A 100 12.18 -0.81 -3.04
CA ASN A 100 13.31 0.11 -3.19
C ASN A 100 13.45 0.69 -4.61
N SER A 101 12.48 0.48 -5.49
CA SER A 101 12.55 0.87 -6.91
C SER A 101 12.64 2.38 -7.14
N LEU A 102 12.03 3.17 -6.25
CA LEU A 102 12.02 4.63 -6.32
C LEU A 102 13.11 5.30 -5.47
N GLY A 103 13.89 4.52 -4.71
CA GLY A 103 14.90 5.05 -3.81
C GLY A 103 14.30 5.95 -2.71
N SER A 104 14.92 7.11 -2.46
CA SER A 104 14.42 8.04 -1.45
C SER A 104 13.21 8.83 -1.94
N PHE A 105 12.11 8.82 -1.19
CA PHE A 105 10.89 9.59 -1.50
C PHE A 105 11.09 11.11 -1.43
N THR A 106 12.18 11.58 -0.81
CA THR A 106 12.47 13.02 -0.72
C THR A 106 12.64 13.70 -2.09
N GLN A 107 12.89 12.91 -3.14
CA GLN A 107 12.99 13.40 -4.52
C GLN A 107 11.60 13.62 -5.18
N TYR A 108 10.54 13.07 -4.60
CA TYR A 108 9.18 13.05 -5.14
C TYR A 108 8.18 13.63 -4.13
N PRO A 109 7.97 14.97 -4.13
CA PRO A 109 7.17 15.64 -3.09
C PRO A 109 5.76 15.05 -2.90
N ALA A 110 5.05 14.78 -4.01
CA ALA A 110 3.70 14.21 -3.94
C ALA A 110 3.68 12.81 -3.32
N LEU A 111 4.67 11.97 -3.63
CA LEU A 111 4.82 10.65 -3.02
C LEU A 111 5.15 10.75 -1.54
N LEU A 112 6.09 11.62 -1.18
CA LEU A 112 6.47 11.84 0.22
C LEU A 112 5.27 12.31 1.05
N ASP A 113 4.50 13.29 0.55
CA ASP A 113 3.32 13.81 1.24
C ASP A 113 2.27 12.71 1.47
N GLN A 114 2.01 11.86 0.47
CA GLN A 114 1.02 10.79 0.60
C GLN A 114 1.50 9.67 1.54
N ALA A 115 2.76 9.29 1.49
CA ALA A 115 3.34 8.30 2.39
C ALA A 115 3.32 8.79 3.85
N GLN A 116 3.70 10.05 4.10
CA GLN A 116 3.62 10.66 5.43
C GLN A 116 2.18 10.76 5.93
N SER A 117 1.24 11.18 5.06
CA SER A 117 -0.18 11.26 5.39
C SER A 117 -0.74 9.89 5.81
N ALA A 118 -0.35 8.81 5.13
CA ALA A 118 -0.78 7.46 5.48
C ALA A 118 -0.26 7.04 6.87
N PHE A 119 0.99 7.36 7.22
CA PHE A 119 1.53 7.05 8.54
C PHE A 119 0.88 7.91 9.65
N ILE A 120 0.67 9.21 9.42
CA ILE A 120 -0.05 10.10 10.35
C ILE A 120 -1.49 9.59 10.59
N THR A 121 -2.15 9.10 9.55
CA THR A 121 -3.48 8.49 9.69
C THR A 121 -3.45 7.26 10.59
N LEU A 122 -2.44 6.40 10.44
CA LEU A 122 -2.24 5.24 11.31
C LEU A 122 -2.05 5.67 12.77
N GLU A 123 -1.19 6.67 13.04
CA GLU A 123 -0.95 7.21 14.38
C GLU A 123 -2.23 7.76 15.00
N ASN A 124 -2.97 8.60 14.29
CA ASN A 124 -4.22 9.20 14.77
C ASN A 124 -5.29 8.13 15.08
N ASN A 125 -5.44 7.14 14.21
CA ASN A 125 -6.39 6.05 14.42
C ASN A 125 -5.98 5.17 15.60
N LEU A 126 -4.68 4.94 15.78
CA LEU A 126 -4.15 4.20 16.93
C LEU A 126 -4.39 4.97 18.22
N GLU A 127 -4.07 6.26 18.27
CA GLU A 127 -4.27 7.12 19.44
C GLU A 127 -5.74 7.10 19.86
N ALA A 128 -6.67 7.32 18.92
CA ALA A 128 -8.10 7.25 19.18
C ALA A 128 -8.53 5.86 19.72
N HIS A 129 -7.94 4.78 19.21
CA HIS A 129 -8.20 3.42 19.70
C HIS A 129 -7.70 3.23 21.14
N LEU A 130 -6.50 3.70 21.46
CA LEU A 130 -5.90 3.61 22.80
C LEU A 130 -6.69 4.44 23.82
N ILE A 131 -7.15 5.64 23.45
CA ILE A 131 -8.03 6.46 24.29
C ILE A 131 -9.33 5.70 24.61
N ASN A 132 -9.94 5.06 23.63
CA ASN A 132 -11.16 4.25 23.84
C ASN A 132 -10.94 3.03 24.73
N LEU A 133 -9.70 2.55 24.84
CA LEU A 133 -9.31 1.49 25.77
C LEU A 133 -8.94 2.00 27.17
N GLY A 134 -9.02 3.31 27.42
CA GLY A 134 -8.73 3.94 28.71
C GLY A 134 -7.29 4.44 28.88
N HIS A 135 -6.50 4.48 27.80
CA HIS A 135 -5.11 4.94 27.80
C HIS A 135 -5.01 6.35 27.19
N SER A 136 -5.58 7.36 27.88
CA SER A 136 -5.63 8.75 27.40
C SER A 136 -4.33 9.54 27.59
N ASP A 137 -3.45 9.10 28.47
CA ASP A 137 -2.28 9.87 28.93
C ASP A 137 -0.94 9.28 28.43
N LEU A 138 -0.98 8.52 27.33
CA LEU A 138 0.25 7.96 26.76
C LEU A 138 1.11 9.05 26.12
N PRO A 139 2.43 9.06 26.40
CA PRO A 139 3.37 9.91 25.72
C PRO A 139 3.36 9.69 24.20
N LYS A 140 3.58 10.75 23.42
CA LYS A 140 3.53 10.69 21.95
C LYS A 140 4.56 9.71 21.38
N ASP A 141 5.76 9.65 21.93
CA ASP A 141 6.81 8.73 21.53
C ASP A 141 6.38 7.25 21.67
N ILE A 142 5.60 6.91 22.69
CA ILE A 142 5.04 5.57 22.87
C ILE A 142 3.99 5.26 21.79
N ILE A 143 3.16 6.23 21.42
CA ILE A 143 2.18 6.08 20.33
C ILE A 143 2.90 5.86 19.00
N GLU A 144 3.93 6.65 18.70
CA GLU A 144 4.77 6.54 17.51
C GLU A 144 5.48 5.17 17.43
N GLU A 145 6.05 4.68 18.54
CA GLU A 145 6.69 3.35 18.62
C GLU A 145 5.69 2.23 18.36
N LYS A 146 4.50 2.30 18.97
CA LYS A 146 3.44 1.32 18.74
C LYS A 146 2.90 1.36 17.30
N ALA A 147 2.73 2.56 16.73
CA ALA A 147 2.32 2.72 15.33
C ALA A 147 3.34 2.08 14.37
N LEU A 148 4.64 2.31 14.61
CA LEU A 148 5.72 1.68 13.84
C LEU A 148 5.70 0.16 13.99
N SER A 149 5.46 -0.35 15.21
CA SER A 149 5.40 -1.80 15.48
C SER A 149 4.23 -2.46 14.77
N VAL A 150 3.04 -1.82 14.80
CA VAL A 150 1.86 -2.29 14.05
C VAL A 150 2.12 -2.27 12.56
N TRP A 151 2.68 -1.18 12.02
CA TRP A 151 2.99 -1.08 10.60
C TRP A 151 3.99 -2.16 10.16
N ALA A 152 5.07 -2.38 10.90
CA ALA A 152 6.06 -3.42 10.62
C ALA A 152 5.43 -4.83 10.63
N PHE A 153 4.56 -5.11 11.60
CA PHE A 153 3.81 -6.37 11.66
C PHE A 153 2.88 -6.53 10.44
N MET A 154 2.10 -5.49 10.10
CA MET A 154 1.18 -5.54 8.97
C MET A 154 1.91 -5.71 7.63
N HIS A 155 3.05 -5.04 7.46
CA HIS A 155 3.90 -5.22 6.29
C HIS A 155 4.46 -6.65 6.20
N GLY A 156 4.90 -7.21 7.31
CA GLY A 156 5.40 -8.59 7.38
C GLY A 156 4.33 -9.64 7.09
N ILE A 157 3.11 -9.45 7.63
CA ILE A 157 2.01 -10.40 7.41
C ILE A 157 1.53 -10.42 5.96
N VAL A 158 1.50 -9.28 5.27
CA VAL A 158 1.20 -9.22 3.83
C VAL A 158 2.15 -10.12 3.04
N GLY A 159 3.46 -10.07 3.33
CA GLY A 159 4.44 -10.93 2.67
C GLY A 159 4.20 -12.44 2.93
N ILE A 160 3.67 -12.79 4.10
CA ILE A 160 3.29 -14.17 4.44
C ILE A 160 2.02 -14.57 3.68
N LEU A 161 0.98 -13.74 3.69
CA LEU A 161 -0.29 -14.02 3.03
C LEU A 161 -0.13 -14.24 1.52
N ARG A 162 0.65 -13.39 0.84
CA ARG A 162 0.96 -13.54 -0.60
C ARG A 162 1.64 -14.89 -0.92
N LYS A 163 2.46 -15.42 -0.01
CA LYS A 163 3.07 -16.75 -0.18
C LYS A 163 2.06 -17.87 -0.02
N THR A 164 1.05 -17.71 0.83
CA THR A 164 0.01 -18.73 1.00
C THR A 164 -0.94 -18.79 -0.18
N GLU A 165 -1.25 -17.66 -0.84
CA GLU A 165 -2.06 -17.62 -2.05
C GLU A 165 -1.38 -18.32 -3.25
N THR A 166 -0.05 -18.26 -3.32
CA THR A 166 0.73 -18.87 -4.40
C THR A 166 1.13 -20.32 -4.12
N ALA A 167 0.99 -20.80 -2.89
CA ALA A 167 1.28 -22.19 -2.53
C ALA A 167 0.21 -23.09 -3.16
N SER A 168 0.63 -24.03 -4.03
CA SER A 168 -0.28 -25.01 -4.61
C SER A 168 -0.97 -25.83 -3.53
N GLU A 169 -2.27 -26.09 -3.67
CA GLU A 169 -3.06 -26.96 -2.77
C GLU A 169 -2.46 -28.38 -2.64
N ASP A 170 -1.58 -28.76 -3.55
CA ASP A 170 -0.91 -30.07 -3.62
C ASP A 170 0.35 -30.21 -2.76
N ALA A 171 0.81 -29.15 -2.08
CA ALA A 171 1.96 -29.28 -1.18
C ALA A 171 1.48 -29.74 0.22
N PRO A 172 1.73 -31.01 0.61
CA PRO A 172 1.35 -31.49 1.94
C PRO A 172 2.23 -30.80 2.99
N ALA A 173 1.79 -29.65 3.47
CA ALA A 173 2.40 -28.98 4.62
C ALA A 173 1.98 -29.75 5.89
N SER A 174 2.54 -30.93 6.09
CA SER A 174 2.26 -31.75 7.29
C SER A 174 2.98 -31.24 8.53
N GLU A 175 4.06 -30.45 8.35
CA GLU A 175 4.90 -29.96 9.44
C GLU A 175 5.53 -28.58 9.14
N GLY A 176 6.04 -27.92 10.18
CA GLY A 176 6.81 -26.68 10.09
C GLY A 176 6.00 -25.42 9.83
N PRO A 177 6.65 -24.31 9.40
CA PRO A 177 6.02 -23.00 9.24
C PRO A 177 4.84 -23.01 8.27
N MET A 178 4.90 -23.79 7.17
CA MET A 178 3.83 -23.87 6.17
C MET A 178 2.53 -24.42 6.74
N LYS A 179 2.59 -25.39 7.68
CA LYS A 179 1.40 -25.88 8.37
C LYS A 179 0.73 -24.77 9.18
N ILE A 180 1.54 -23.99 9.89
CA ILE A 180 1.06 -22.86 10.70
C ILE A 180 0.43 -21.82 9.76
N MET A 181 1.11 -21.47 8.67
CA MET A 181 0.62 -20.49 7.68
C MET A 181 -0.70 -20.94 7.04
N ASN A 182 -0.83 -22.20 6.64
CA ASN A 182 -2.06 -22.76 6.07
C ASN A 182 -3.22 -22.79 7.08
N ASN A 183 -2.93 -22.99 8.36
CA ASN A 183 -3.95 -22.90 9.40
C ASN A 183 -4.38 -21.45 9.64
N LEU A 184 -3.43 -20.51 9.63
CA LEU A 184 -3.70 -19.09 9.80
C LEU A 184 -4.45 -18.49 8.60
N SER A 185 -4.21 -18.98 7.37
CA SER A 185 -4.88 -18.50 6.16
C SER A 185 -6.40 -18.71 6.18
N LYS A 186 -6.90 -19.61 7.03
CA LYS A 186 -8.33 -19.86 7.21
C LYS A 186 -9.02 -18.89 8.18
N ASN A 187 -8.25 -18.28 9.11
CA ASN A 187 -8.73 -17.37 10.14
C ASN A 187 -7.71 -16.26 10.40
N TRP A 188 -7.15 -15.71 9.33
CA TRP A 188 -6.08 -14.74 9.46
C TRP A 188 -6.55 -13.39 10.03
N ASP A 189 -7.82 -13.04 9.85
CA ASP A 189 -8.45 -11.85 10.45
C ASP A 189 -8.35 -11.91 11.99
N GLU A 190 -8.74 -13.06 12.58
CA GLU A 190 -8.64 -13.29 14.03
C GLU A 190 -7.19 -13.25 14.50
N PHE A 191 -6.27 -13.82 13.71
CA PHE A 191 -4.85 -13.78 14.02
C PHE A 191 -4.28 -12.36 14.02
N ILE A 192 -4.61 -11.55 13.01
CA ILE A 192 -4.20 -10.15 12.93
C ILE A 192 -4.74 -9.37 14.12
N GLU A 193 -6.04 -9.50 14.40
CA GLU A 193 -6.67 -8.80 15.51
C GLU A 193 -5.98 -9.15 16.85
N LYS A 194 -5.75 -10.43 17.11
CA LYS A 194 -5.05 -10.90 18.32
C LYS A 194 -3.62 -10.39 18.40
N SER A 195 -2.91 -10.40 17.27
CA SER A 195 -1.51 -9.97 17.21
C SER A 195 -1.38 -8.47 17.45
N ILE A 196 -2.25 -7.66 16.84
CA ILE A 196 -2.30 -6.21 17.08
C ILE A 196 -2.61 -5.94 18.56
N LYS A 197 -3.59 -6.61 19.16
CA LYS A 197 -3.89 -6.48 20.59
C LYS A 197 -2.67 -6.78 21.47
N ASN A 198 -1.89 -7.82 21.13
CA ASN A 198 -0.65 -8.16 21.87
C ASN A 198 0.42 -7.08 21.69
N ILE A 199 0.60 -6.52 20.50
CA ILE A 199 1.54 -5.40 20.25
C ILE A 199 1.13 -4.17 21.06
N LEU A 200 -0.18 -3.93 21.18
CA LEU A 200 -0.74 -2.78 21.89
C LEU A 200 -0.86 -2.99 23.41
N SER A 201 -0.64 -4.22 23.90
CA SER A 201 -0.71 -4.46 25.36
C SER A 201 0.25 -3.55 26.09
N ILE A 202 -0.27 -2.82 27.08
CA ILE A 202 0.39 -1.82 27.92
C ILE A 202 0.39 -2.36 29.35
#